data_8cc986eb3dec0527bc6fa9b7a76a96a1
#
_entry.id   8cc986eb3dec0527bc6fa9b7a76a96a1
#
_cell.length_a   1.000
_cell.length_b   1.000
_cell.length_c   1.000
_cell.angle_alpha   90.00
_cell.angle_beta   90.00
_cell.angle_gamma   90.00
#
_symmetry.space_group_name_H-M   'P 1'
#
loop_
_entity.id
_entity.type
_entity.pdbx_description
1 polymer ?
#
loop_
_entity_poly.entity_id
_entity_poly.type
_entity_poly.pdbx_seq_one_letter_code
_entity_poly.pdbx_strand_id
1 'polypeptide(L)'
;MTIVERAEPVDALAAVDAKPIRMARIGYWSASIVFVVFLVTAIVMPHANAGAHFGWKDQTATALIGLILAGLLIMPTRPRLHADANGVRMRAFLGGWRTVPWDLITAVEFPSNVRFARVVLPGEETLALYAVQRLDGQDAVAVMRKLRALFAAVRPDQQQTSPG
;
A
#
# COMPACT_ATOMS: atom_id res chain seq x y z
N MET A 1 -1.61 -23.29 -42.05
CA MET A 1 -2.49 -22.15 -41.66
C MET A 1 -2.04 -21.72 -40.28
N THR A 2 -1.04 -20.84 -40.24
CA THR A 2 -0.35 -20.44 -39.03
C THR A 2 -1.14 -19.28 -38.39
N ILE A 3 -1.78 -19.55 -37.28
CA ILE A 3 -2.42 -18.50 -36.48
C ILE A 3 -1.27 -17.70 -35.84
N VAL A 4 -0.93 -16.58 -36.47
CA VAL A 4 -0.11 -15.55 -35.80
C VAL A 4 -1.01 -14.95 -34.75
N GLU A 5 -0.87 -15.43 -33.52
CA GLU A 5 -1.43 -14.80 -32.32
C GLU A 5 -0.83 -13.39 -32.24
N ARG A 6 -1.64 -12.43 -32.67
CA ARG A 6 -1.29 -11.01 -32.65
C ARG A 6 -1.16 -10.62 -31.18
N ALA A 7 0.07 -10.53 -30.67
CA ALA A 7 0.33 -9.91 -29.36
C ALA A 7 -0.39 -8.56 -29.34
N GLU A 8 -1.37 -8.41 -28.49
CA GLU A 8 -2.01 -7.11 -28.27
C GLU A 8 -0.93 -6.11 -27.89
N PRO A 9 -0.94 -4.91 -28.48
CA PRO A 9 0.05 -3.90 -28.18
C PRO A 9 0.02 -3.63 -26.67
N VAL A 10 1.18 -3.57 -26.04
CA VAL A 10 1.39 -3.37 -24.60
C VAL A 10 0.65 -2.11 -24.10
N ASP A 11 0.45 -1.14 -25.00
CA ASP A 11 -0.33 0.08 -24.75
C ASP A 11 -1.84 -0.18 -24.53
N ALA A 12 -2.37 -1.34 -24.95
CA ALA A 12 -3.75 -1.74 -24.73
C ALA A 12 -3.96 -2.37 -23.33
N LEU A 13 -2.89 -2.73 -22.64
CA LEU A 13 -2.97 -3.22 -21.26
C LEU A 13 -3.19 -2.03 -20.34
N ALA A 14 -4.41 -1.93 -19.81
CA ALA A 14 -4.79 -0.87 -18.89
C ALA A 14 -3.81 -0.81 -17.70
N ALA A 15 -3.33 0.40 -17.39
CA ALA A 15 -2.51 0.65 -16.21
C ALA A 15 -3.16 0.06 -14.95
N VAL A 16 -2.36 -0.52 -14.08
CA VAL A 16 -2.80 -1.15 -12.84
C VAL A 16 -2.58 -0.21 -11.69
N ASP A 17 -3.67 0.29 -11.12
CA ASP A 17 -3.66 1.09 -9.91
C ASP A 17 -4.08 0.24 -8.72
N ALA A 18 -3.28 0.28 -7.65
CA ALA A 18 -3.62 -0.38 -6.39
C ALA A 18 -3.38 0.51 -5.18
N LYS A 19 -4.31 0.39 -4.24
CA LYS A 19 -4.25 1.02 -2.92
C LYS A 19 -4.83 0.06 -1.88
N PRO A 20 -4.34 0.08 -0.63
CA PRO A 20 -4.82 -0.80 0.42
C PRO A 20 -6.20 -0.34 0.89
N ILE A 21 -7.28 -0.95 0.37
CA ILE A 21 -8.66 -0.52 0.60
C ILE A 21 -9.07 -0.79 2.05
N ARG A 22 -8.87 -2.02 2.53
CA ARG A 22 -9.27 -2.42 3.88
C ARG A 22 -8.41 -1.75 4.95
N MET A 23 -7.09 -1.67 4.72
CA MET A 23 -6.17 -0.98 5.63
C MET A 23 -6.50 0.51 5.73
N ALA A 24 -6.87 1.15 4.62
CA ALA A 24 -7.30 2.54 4.62
C ALA A 24 -8.56 2.73 5.46
N ARG A 25 -9.56 1.87 5.29
CA ARG A 25 -10.80 1.93 6.08
C ARG A 25 -10.53 1.77 7.57
N ILE A 26 -9.76 0.76 7.96
CA ILE A 26 -9.37 0.51 9.35
C ILE A 26 -8.60 1.71 9.90
N GLY A 27 -7.63 2.23 9.14
CA GLY A 27 -6.82 3.39 9.55
C GLY A 27 -7.66 4.62 9.83
N TYR A 28 -8.61 4.97 8.95
CA TYR A 28 -9.49 6.13 9.16
C TYR A 28 -10.43 5.93 10.35
N TRP A 29 -11.03 4.75 10.51
CA TRP A 29 -11.90 4.47 11.66
C TRP A 29 -11.13 4.52 12.97
N SER A 30 -9.95 3.88 13.04
CA SER A 30 -9.10 3.91 14.24
C SER A 30 -8.64 5.31 14.58
N ALA A 31 -8.21 6.08 13.58
CA ALA A 31 -7.79 7.47 13.76
C ALA A 31 -8.94 8.34 14.29
N SER A 32 -10.15 8.18 13.73
CA SER A 32 -11.34 8.92 14.19
C SER A 32 -11.69 8.57 15.63
N ILE A 33 -11.69 7.30 16.01
CA ILE A 33 -11.97 6.87 17.37
C ILE A 33 -10.94 7.45 18.33
N VAL A 34 -9.66 7.32 18.04
CA VAL A 34 -8.58 7.85 18.89
C VAL A 34 -8.71 9.36 19.03
N PHE A 35 -8.90 10.08 17.93
CA PHE A 35 -9.07 11.53 17.96
C PHE A 35 -10.26 11.96 18.83
N VAL A 36 -11.42 11.32 18.67
CA VAL A 36 -12.64 11.62 19.48
C VAL A 36 -12.40 11.33 20.94
N VAL A 37 -11.78 10.20 21.30
CA VAL A 37 -11.48 9.85 22.69
C VAL A 37 -10.59 10.91 23.33
N PHE A 38 -9.50 11.31 22.67
CA PHE A 38 -8.62 12.33 23.21
C PHE A 38 -9.28 13.71 23.27
N LEU A 39 -10.11 14.05 22.32
CA LEU A 39 -10.87 15.31 22.31
C LEU A 39 -11.86 15.35 23.48
N VAL A 40 -12.63 14.28 23.67
CA VAL A 40 -13.57 14.18 24.80
C VAL A 40 -12.82 14.24 26.13
N THR A 41 -11.69 13.53 26.24
CA THR A 41 -10.84 13.58 27.44
C THR A 41 -10.36 15.01 27.73
N ALA A 42 -9.88 15.73 26.72
CA ALA A 42 -9.42 17.10 26.87
C ALA A 42 -10.53 18.06 27.35
N ILE A 43 -11.78 17.80 26.92
CA ILE A 43 -12.95 18.61 27.33
C ILE A 43 -13.43 18.24 28.73
N VAL A 44 -13.49 16.94 29.06
CA VAL A 44 -14.10 16.46 30.30
C VAL A 44 -13.15 16.52 31.48
N MET A 45 -11.83 16.34 31.26
CA MET A 45 -10.80 16.28 32.30
C MET A 45 -10.80 17.45 33.29
N PRO A 46 -10.99 18.71 32.87
CA PRO A 46 -11.07 19.85 33.81
C PRO A 46 -12.27 19.80 34.74
N HIS A 47 -13.35 19.15 34.31
CA HIS A 47 -14.60 19.08 35.09
C HIS A 47 -14.64 17.87 36.03
N ALA A 48 -13.82 16.86 35.78
CA ALA A 48 -13.83 15.61 36.53
C ALA A 48 -12.94 15.60 37.78
N ASN A 49 -11.96 16.49 37.88
CA ASN A 49 -10.94 16.48 38.92
C ASN A 49 -11.12 17.65 39.89
N ALA A 50 -11.78 17.42 41.02
CA ALA A 50 -12.07 18.43 42.04
C ALA A 50 -10.86 18.94 42.84
N GLY A 51 -9.64 18.53 42.54
CA GLY A 51 -8.42 18.91 43.29
C GLY A 51 -7.18 19.26 42.46
N ALA A 52 -7.19 18.98 41.16
CA ALA A 52 -6.08 19.29 40.28
C ALA A 52 -6.44 20.46 39.34
N HIS A 53 -5.59 21.46 39.28
CA HIS A 53 -5.79 22.61 38.38
C HIS A 53 -5.33 22.24 36.96
N PHE A 54 -6.22 21.62 36.18
CA PHE A 54 -5.99 21.41 34.75
C PHE A 54 -6.24 22.73 34.02
N GLY A 55 -5.17 23.29 33.47
CA GLY A 55 -5.23 24.52 32.68
C GLY A 55 -5.49 24.25 31.19
N TRP A 56 -5.75 25.33 30.46
CA TRP A 56 -5.90 25.26 29.00
C TRP A 56 -4.69 24.62 28.28
N LYS A 57 -3.49 24.70 28.88
CA LYS A 57 -2.26 24.07 28.37
C LYS A 57 -2.36 22.56 28.36
N ASP A 58 -2.92 21.96 29.41
CA ASP A 58 -3.08 20.51 29.54
C ASP A 58 -4.13 19.99 28.55
N GLN A 59 -5.21 20.75 28.37
CA GLN A 59 -6.23 20.44 27.34
C GLN A 59 -5.62 20.46 25.93
N THR A 60 -4.86 21.51 25.61
CA THR A 60 -4.18 21.65 24.32
C THR A 60 -3.17 20.53 24.10
N ALA A 61 -2.37 20.19 25.11
CA ALA A 61 -1.40 19.10 25.04
C ALA A 61 -2.09 17.76 24.78
N THR A 62 -3.18 17.46 25.50
CA THR A 62 -3.97 16.23 25.31
C THR A 62 -4.57 16.15 23.91
N ALA A 63 -5.15 17.24 23.41
CA ALA A 63 -5.70 17.31 22.07
C ALA A 63 -4.62 17.12 20.99
N LEU A 64 -3.43 17.73 21.17
CA LEU A 64 -2.30 17.57 20.27
C LEU A 64 -1.77 16.13 20.22
N ILE A 65 -1.66 15.47 21.38
CA ILE A 65 -1.28 14.06 21.47
C ILE A 65 -2.28 13.21 20.68
N GLY A 66 -3.58 13.43 20.87
CA GLY A 66 -4.62 12.74 20.12
C GLY A 66 -4.51 12.95 18.60
N LEU A 67 -4.21 14.18 18.18
CA LEU A 67 -4.02 14.53 16.77
C LEU A 67 -2.79 13.82 16.17
N ILE A 68 -1.68 13.78 16.90
CA ILE A 68 -0.45 13.09 16.45
C ILE A 68 -0.71 11.59 16.32
N LEU A 69 -1.34 10.97 17.34
CA LEU A 69 -1.68 9.54 17.30
C LEU A 69 -2.64 9.20 16.16
N ALA A 70 -3.67 10.01 15.94
CA ALA A 70 -4.58 9.85 14.80
C ALA A 70 -3.83 9.98 13.48
N GLY A 71 -2.91 10.93 13.34
CA GLY A 71 -2.06 11.11 12.17
C GLY A 71 -1.18 9.88 11.89
N LEU A 72 -0.59 9.27 12.93
CA LEU A 72 0.18 8.04 12.80
C LEU A 72 -0.67 6.86 12.32
N LEU A 73 -1.92 6.75 12.79
CA LEU A 73 -2.84 5.69 12.35
C LEU A 73 -3.29 5.84 10.89
N ILE A 74 -3.27 7.05 10.34
CA ILE A 74 -3.57 7.28 8.92
C ILE A 74 -2.37 6.95 8.02
N MET A 75 -1.15 6.92 8.55
CA MET A 75 0.06 6.70 7.78
C MET A 75 0.06 5.40 6.93
N PRO A 76 -0.41 4.25 7.45
CA PRO A 76 -0.52 3.01 6.68
C PRO A 76 -1.49 3.05 5.49
N THR A 77 -2.29 4.10 5.34
CA THR A 77 -3.22 4.28 4.21
C THR A 77 -2.55 4.88 2.97
N ARG A 78 -1.31 5.37 3.10
CA ARG A 78 -0.58 6.10 2.04
C ARG A 78 0.04 5.27 0.92
N PRO A 79 0.39 3.96 1.10
CA PRO A 79 0.98 3.18 0.02
C PRO A 79 0.11 3.18 -1.22
N ARG A 80 0.76 3.35 -2.36
CA ARG A 80 0.13 3.30 -3.68
C ARG A 80 1.02 2.55 -4.65
N LEU A 81 0.41 1.86 -5.58
CA LEU A 81 1.06 1.18 -6.69
C LEU A 81 0.41 1.66 -7.97
N HIS A 82 1.24 2.02 -8.92
CA HIS A 82 0.85 2.28 -10.30
C HIS A 82 1.80 1.51 -11.20
N ALA A 83 1.29 0.62 -12.02
CA ALA A 83 2.08 -0.13 -12.98
C ALA A 83 1.54 0.12 -14.38
N ASP A 84 2.44 0.47 -15.29
CA ASP A 84 2.15 0.76 -16.70
C ASP A 84 3.17 0.04 -17.62
N ALA A 85 3.15 0.33 -18.90
CA ALA A 85 4.08 -0.24 -19.87
C ALA A 85 5.57 0.08 -19.56
N ASN A 86 5.86 1.16 -18.84
CA ASN A 86 7.22 1.62 -18.57
C ASN A 86 7.82 1.02 -17.29
N GLY A 87 6.98 0.54 -16.36
CA GLY A 87 7.45 -0.03 -15.11
C GLY A 87 6.44 0.02 -13.97
N VAL A 88 6.93 -0.30 -12.81
CA VAL A 88 6.16 -0.29 -11.55
C VAL A 88 6.56 0.92 -10.72
N ARG A 89 5.64 1.83 -10.51
CA ARG A 89 5.79 2.97 -9.61
C ARG A 89 5.14 2.65 -8.28
N MET A 90 5.88 2.74 -7.22
CA MET A 90 5.41 2.44 -5.88
C MET A 90 5.68 3.58 -4.91
N ARG A 91 4.80 3.74 -3.94
CA ARG A 91 4.98 4.67 -2.83
C ARG A 91 4.89 3.90 -1.52
N ALA A 92 5.93 4.03 -0.69
CA ALA A 92 5.98 3.45 0.64
C ALA A 92 5.25 4.33 1.69
N PHE A 93 5.21 3.88 2.93
CA PHE A 93 4.61 4.62 4.06
C PHE A 93 5.31 5.97 4.31
N LEU A 94 6.63 5.95 4.32
CA LEU A 94 7.52 7.10 4.50
C LEU A 94 8.38 7.20 3.25
N GLY A 95 8.14 8.20 2.45
CA GLY A 95 8.97 8.42 1.26
C GLY A 95 8.19 8.85 0.03
N GLY A 96 8.95 9.16 -1.02
CA GLY A 96 8.45 9.55 -2.32
C GLY A 96 8.04 8.36 -3.19
N TRP A 97 7.76 8.66 -4.44
CA TRP A 97 7.57 7.65 -5.46
C TRP A 97 8.91 7.02 -5.86
N ARG A 98 8.91 5.71 -5.96
CA ARG A 98 10.00 4.93 -6.57
C ARG A 98 9.47 4.30 -7.85
N THR A 99 10.21 4.41 -8.92
CA THR A 99 9.90 3.75 -10.19
C THR A 99 10.93 2.64 -10.41
N VAL A 100 10.45 1.45 -10.70
CA VAL A 100 11.28 0.30 -11.06
C VAL A 100 10.89 -0.11 -12.48
N PRO A 101 11.77 0.04 -13.47
CA PRO A 101 11.52 -0.41 -14.82
C PRO A 101 11.37 -1.93 -14.88
N TRP A 102 10.61 -2.45 -15.84
CA TRP A 102 10.35 -3.88 -15.97
C TRP A 102 11.61 -4.71 -16.26
N ASP A 103 12.60 -4.14 -16.92
CA ASP A 103 13.88 -4.78 -17.21
C ASP A 103 14.67 -5.16 -15.95
N LEU A 104 14.46 -4.45 -14.85
CA LEU A 104 15.06 -4.75 -13.55
C LEU A 104 14.21 -5.72 -12.70
N ILE A 105 12.99 -6.05 -13.10
CA ILE A 105 12.14 -6.96 -12.33
C ILE A 105 12.33 -8.38 -12.84
N THR A 106 12.81 -9.28 -11.98
CA THR A 106 12.99 -10.70 -12.30
C THR A 106 11.72 -11.50 -12.07
N ALA A 107 10.96 -11.20 -11.03
CA ALA A 107 9.71 -11.89 -10.72
C ALA A 107 8.74 -11.00 -9.93
N VAL A 108 7.45 -11.31 -10.03
CA VAL A 108 6.38 -10.70 -9.24
C VAL A 108 5.74 -11.80 -8.39
N GLU A 109 5.97 -11.73 -7.09
CA GLU A 109 5.62 -12.78 -6.15
C GLU A 109 4.63 -12.31 -5.07
N PHE A 110 3.83 -13.27 -4.60
CA PHE A 110 3.01 -13.10 -3.39
C PHE A 110 3.17 -14.34 -2.52
N PRO A 111 4.27 -14.44 -1.74
CA PRO A 111 4.55 -15.61 -0.94
C PRO A 111 3.49 -15.83 0.16
N SER A 112 3.24 -17.11 0.48
CA SER A 112 2.21 -17.48 1.45
C SER A 112 2.53 -17.04 2.89
N ASN A 113 3.79 -16.83 3.20
CA ASN A 113 4.30 -16.48 4.54
C ASN A 113 4.40 -14.96 4.78
N VAL A 114 4.14 -14.12 3.78
CA VAL A 114 4.21 -12.65 3.93
C VAL A 114 2.86 -11.98 3.70
N ARG A 115 2.74 -10.77 4.24
CA ARG A 115 1.50 -9.98 4.18
C ARG A 115 1.37 -9.12 2.91
N PHE A 116 2.46 -8.91 2.20
CA PHE A 116 2.56 -8.00 1.06
C PHE A 116 3.07 -8.75 -0.16
N ALA A 117 2.62 -8.34 -1.34
CA ALA A 117 3.28 -8.73 -2.58
C ALA A 117 4.70 -8.15 -2.65
N ARG A 118 5.55 -8.74 -3.47
CA ARG A 118 6.92 -8.24 -3.69
C ARG A 118 7.33 -8.38 -5.15
N VAL A 119 8.19 -7.50 -5.59
CA VAL A 119 8.96 -7.67 -6.81
C VAL A 119 10.37 -8.11 -6.45
N VAL A 120 10.90 -9.05 -7.23
CA VAL A 120 12.26 -9.57 -7.10
C VAL A 120 13.12 -8.85 -8.12
N LEU A 121 14.27 -8.37 -7.68
CA LEU A 121 15.28 -7.70 -8.49
C LEU A 121 16.51 -8.63 -8.68
N PRO A 122 17.43 -8.32 -9.59
CA PRO A 122 18.68 -9.05 -9.73
C PRO A 122 19.47 -9.07 -8.40
N GLY A 123 20.10 -10.20 -8.09
CA GLY A 123 20.82 -10.39 -6.82
C GLY A 123 19.91 -10.70 -5.63
N GLU A 124 18.71 -11.23 -5.88
CA GLU A 124 17.73 -11.63 -4.85
C GLU A 124 17.21 -10.47 -3.98
N GLU A 125 17.49 -9.23 -4.37
CA GLU A 125 16.91 -8.07 -3.71
C GLU A 125 15.40 -8.07 -3.92
N THR A 126 14.64 -7.79 -2.85
CA THR A 126 13.18 -7.77 -2.92
C THR A 126 12.63 -6.43 -2.47
N LEU A 127 11.67 -5.89 -3.25
CA LEU A 127 10.94 -4.69 -2.90
C LEU A 127 9.48 -5.02 -2.59
N ALA A 128 9.05 -4.68 -1.38
CA ALA A 128 7.68 -4.93 -0.94
C ALA A 128 6.70 -3.95 -1.60
N LEU A 129 5.64 -4.51 -2.19
CA LEU A 129 4.50 -3.78 -2.75
C LEU A 129 3.45 -3.55 -1.66
N TYR A 130 3.68 -2.59 -0.79
CA TYR A 130 2.81 -2.31 0.37
C TYR A 130 1.36 -1.95 0.00
N ALA A 131 1.10 -1.58 -1.24
CA ALA A 131 -0.24 -1.32 -1.73
C ALA A 131 -1.06 -2.59 -2.02
N VAL A 132 -0.40 -3.77 -2.14
CA VAL A 132 -1.04 -5.06 -2.43
C VAL A 132 -0.89 -5.96 -1.21
N GLN A 133 -1.95 -6.06 -0.42
CA GLN A 133 -1.92 -6.74 0.87
C GLN A 133 -2.85 -7.96 0.88
N ARG A 134 -2.46 -9.01 1.62
CA ARG A 134 -3.32 -10.18 1.82
C ARG A 134 -4.66 -9.82 2.45
N LEU A 135 -4.70 -8.77 3.28
CA LEU A 135 -5.93 -8.30 3.92
C LEU A 135 -7.00 -7.86 2.91
N ASP A 136 -6.60 -7.42 1.71
CA ASP A 136 -7.52 -6.98 0.66
C ASP A 136 -8.19 -8.16 -0.08
N GLY A 137 -7.76 -9.41 0.18
CA GLY A 137 -8.42 -10.62 -0.31
C GLY A 137 -8.50 -10.69 -1.84
N GLN A 138 -9.72 -10.73 -2.38
CA GLN A 138 -9.96 -10.85 -3.83
C GLN A 138 -9.43 -9.65 -4.63
N ASP A 139 -9.43 -8.46 -4.04
CA ASP A 139 -8.89 -7.26 -4.70
C ASP A 139 -7.37 -7.41 -4.91
N ALA A 140 -6.65 -7.94 -3.91
CA ALA A 140 -5.23 -8.23 -4.03
C ALA A 140 -4.95 -9.28 -5.12
N VAL A 141 -5.79 -10.31 -5.23
CA VAL A 141 -5.68 -11.34 -6.27
C VAL A 141 -5.89 -10.73 -7.66
N ALA A 142 -6.90 -9.88 -7.81
CA ALA A 142 -7.18 -9.20 -9.08
C ALA A 142 -6.02 -8.29 -9.52
N VAL A 143 -5.46 -7.52 -8.59
CA VAL A 143 -4.28 -6.67 -8.84
C VAL A 143 -3.07 -7.52 -9.23
N MET A 144 -2.79 -8.61 -8.49
CA MET A 144 -1.67 -9.50 -8.80
C MET A 144 -1.80 -10.16 -10.18
N ARG A 145 -3.01 -10.55 -10.58
CA ARG A 145 -3.27 -11.11 -11.90
C ARG A 145 -2.95 -10.10 -13.01
N LYS A 146 -3.43 -8.86 -12.86
CA LYS A 146 -3.15 -7.78 -13.81
C LYS A 146 -1.67 -7.44 -13.87
N LEU A 147 -1.00 -7.38 -12.70
CA LEU A 147 0.42 -7.07 -12.61
C LEU A 147 1.29 -8.15 -13.30
N ARG A 148 0.93 -9.43 -13.11
CA ARG A 148 1.59 -10.55 -13.80
C ARG A 148 1.32 -10.54 -15.30
N ALA A 149 0.11 -10.17 -15.72
CA ALA A 149 -0.22 -10.04 -17.14
C ALA A 149 0.60 -8.93 -17.80
N LEU A 150 0.75 -7.76 -17.16
CA LEU A 150 1.62 -6.69 -17.62
C LEU A 150 3.09 -7.15 -17.70
N PHE A 151 3.59 -7.80 -16.66
CA PHE A 151 4.95 -8.32 -16.64
C PHE A 151 5.23 -9.31 -17.78
N ALA A 152 4.29 -10.23 -18.03
CA ALA A 152 4.37 -11.21 -19.10
C ALA A 152 4.33 -10.57 -20.50
N ALA A 153 3.52 -9.52 -20.67
CA ALA A 153 3.40 -8.83 -21.95
C ALA A 153 4.63 -7.98 -22.28
N VAL A 154 5.28 -7.39 -21.28
CA VAL A 154 6.49 -6.57 -21.47
C VAL A 154 7.76 -7.43 -21.62
N ARG A 155 7.77 -8.63 -21.02
CA ARG A 155 8.93 -9.55 -21.07
C ARG A 155 8.53 -10.95 -21.56
N PRO A 156 8.19 -11.14 -22.83
CA PRO A 156 7.79 -12.45 -23.36
C PRO A 156 8.91 -13.50 -23.29
N ASP A 157 10.18 -13.08 -23.30
CA ASP A 157 11.33 -13.99 -23.41
C ASP A 157 11.65 -14.76 -22.11
N GLN A 158 11.16 -14.32 -20.95
CA GLN A 158 11.49 -14.97 -19.67
C GLN A 158 10.57 -16.12 -19.28
N GLN A 159 9.42 -16.28 -19.94
CA GLN A 159 8.51 -17.40 -19.67
C GLN A 159 9.00 -18.74 -20.26
N GLN A 160 9.94 -18.73 -21.19
CA GLN A 160 10.45 -19.95 -21.85
C GLN A 160 11.58 -20.64 -21.07
N THR A 161 12.10 -20.05 -20.00
CA THR A 161 13.27 -20.57 -19.27
C THR A 161 12.93 -21.17 -17.90
N SER A 162 11.67 -21.57 -17.65
CA SER A 162 11.34 -22.36 -16.45
C SER A 162 11.43 -23.84 -16.82
N PRO A 163 12.53 -24.56 -16.45
CA PRO A 163 12.58 -26.00 -16.58
C PRO A 163 11.58 -26.61 -15.60
N GLY A 164 10.72 -27.52 -16.11
CA GLY A 164 9.78 -28.30 -15.33
C GLY A 164 10.44 -29.24 -14.34
#